data_2814d21c2f0cdfb4f1e824854d02dec3
#
_entry.id   2814d21c2f0cdfb4f1e824854d02dec3
#
_cell.length_a   1.000
_cell.length_b   1.000
_cell.length_c   1.000
_cell.angle_alpha   90.00
_cell.angle_beta   90.00
_cell.angle_gamma   90.00
#
_symmetry.space_group_name_H-M   'P 1'
#
loop_
_entity.id
_entity.type
_entity.pdbx_description
1 polymer ?
#
loop_
_entity_poly.entity_id
_entity_poly.type
_entity_poly.pdbx_seq_one_letter_code
_entity_poly.pdbx_strand_id
1 'polypeptide(L)'
;MQRDTFVVRRTFLQWLHKRSNPGAIVNLCFLVVLVFSTLLTWREVVVLEDAYISSQRNHLETVATSLDRQLQFSVDKLLFFRQSMRDALQTPLAFDVLRAAVTRFNADRSRPFWQLAVDKKRTLPINGVSDAFVEKTTLLNRDDEFLDNEVSAALEVGYLLRLASPVMRSEERVVYVSRAGFYLSTDTQAQSADIIPRYYHLVTQPWFTQQTERNNRARAVLWFISTPSTWTGNERMITASVPIYFDHYWYGVVAMDFSLNTMKRLLADATDDHAEGEYQLYDTRLNMIASSEASTSEANHFDERETAQIAHAIENNTGGGIRLGSRFVSWERLDHFDGVILRVHTLHEGVKGDFGSISIVLALLWALFTAMLLISWLVIRRMVSNMYTLQHSLQWQAWHDPLTRLHNRGALFERAKALAGQCQAQSLPFSVVQIDLDNFKSINDRFGHQAGDKVLSHAAGLIASALRKNDVAGRVGGEEFCVVLPGIGLEEARAVAERIRSRIDSKEILVKKSTTLRISASMGVSCAQEKGNYDFEQLQSIADDRLYLAKQRGRNQVVWDDHDRK
;
A
#
# COMPACT_ATOMS: atom_id res chain seq x y z
N MET A 1 -28.35 -15.67 -19.74
CA MET A 1 -27.48 -15.06 -18.70
C MET A 1 -28.09 -13.89 -17.92
N GLN A 2 -29.33 -13.44 -18.20
CA GLN A 2 -30.00 -12.33 -17.49
C GLN A 2 -31.09 -12.77 -16.47
N ARG A 3 -31.44 -14.05 -16.38
CA ARG A 3 -32.44 -14.54 -15.41
C ARG A 3 -31.90 -14.92 -14.04
N ASP A 4 -30.62 -15.30 -13.94
CA ASP A 4 -30.05 -15.75 -12.67
C ASP A 4 -29.63 -14.61 -11.72
N THR A 5 -29.34 -13.44 -12.25
CA THR A 5 -29.01 -12.25 -11.43
C THR A 5 -30.22 -11.66 -10.69
N PHE A 6 -31.45 -11.88 -11.19
CA PHE A 6 -32.69 -11.37 -10.56
C PHE A 6 -33.13 -12.26 -9.38
N VAL A 7 -32.88 -13.55 -9.45
CA VAL A 7 -33.25 -14.51 -8.40
C VAL A 7 -32.32 -14.38 -7.19
N VAL A 8 -31.02 -14.21 -7.42
CA VAL A 8 -30.02 -14.01 -6.33
C VAL A 8 -30.28 -12.69 -5.58
N ARG A 9 -30.69 -11.63 -6.27
CA ARG A 9 -31.04 -10.35 -5.64
C ARG A 9 -32.28 -10.44 -4.74
N ARG A 10 -33.28 -11.24 -5.12
CA ARG A 10 -34.52 -11.40 -4.34
C ARG A 10 -34.31 -12.25 -3.10
N THR A 11 -33.48 -13.29 -3.18
CA THR A 11 -33.15 -14.15 -2.03
C THR A 11 -32.24 -13.42 -1.02
N PHE A 12 -31.32 -12.59 -1.46
CA PHE A 12 -30.47 -11.79 -0.57
C PHE A 12 -31.26 -10.70 0.19
N LEU A 13 -32.17 -10.00 -0.48
CA LEU A 13 -33.05 -9.01 0.16
C LEU A 13 -34.08 -9.67 1.10
N GLN A 14 -34.61 -10.87 0.78
CA GLN A 14 -35.50 -11.61 1.65
C GLN A 14 -34.79 -12.23 2.86
N TRP A 15 -33.51 -12.63 2.70
CA TRP A 15 -32.67 -13.09 3.81
C TRP A 15 -32.34 -11.94 4.79
N LEU A 16 -32.07 -10.74 4.27
CA LEU A 16 -31.89 -9.52 5.07
C LEU A 16 -33.17 -9.14 5.84
N HIS A 17 -34.35 -9.33 5.25
CA HIS A 17 -35.63 -8.94 5.89
C HIS A 17 -36.08 -9.91 6.98
N LYS A 18 -35.71 -11.18 6.90
CA LYS A 18 -36.16 -12.22 7.82
C LYS A 18 -35.34 -12.34 9.13
N ARG A 19 -34.20 -11.65 9.23
CA ARG A 19 -33.29 -11.70 10.40
C ARG A 19 -32.65 -10.34 10.75
N SER A 20 -33.25 -9.25 10.30
CA SER A 20 -32.62 -7.94 10.42
C SER A 20 -32.70 -7.38 11.84
N ASN A 21 -31.74 -7.72 12.65
CA ASN A 21 -31.34 -6.83 13.74
C ASN A 21 -30.75 -5.55 13.09
N PRO A 22 -31.42 -4.37 13.19
CA PRO A 22 -30.95 -3.14 12.53
C PRO A 22 -29.49 -2.80 12.87
N GLY A 23 -29.03 -3.16 14.07
CA GLY A 23 -27.63 -3.03 14.46
C GLY A 23 -26.67 -3.87 13.60
N ALA A 24 -27.10 -5.05 13.12
CA ALA A 24 -26.28 -5.88 12.24
C ALA A 24 -26.15 -5.27 10.83
N ILE A 25 -27.23 -4.67 10.32
CA ILE A 25 -27.22 -3.97 9.03
C ILE A 25 -26.28 -2.76 9.09
N VAL A 26 -26.39 -1.95 10.14
CA VAL A 26 -25.48 -0.81 10.36
C VAL A 26 -24.02 -1.27 10.38
N ASN A 27 -23.69 -2.30 11.18
CA ASN A 27 -22.34 -2.83 11.24
C ASN A 27 -21.83 -3.32 9.88
N LEU A 28 -22.67 -4.01 9.10
CA LEU A 28 -22.31 -4.48 7.77
C LEU A 28 -22.04 -3.34 6.80
N CYS A 29 -22.88 -2.30 6.79
CA CYS A 29 -22.68 -1.12 5.95
C CYS A 29 -21.36 -0.41 6.26
N PHE A 30 -21.05 -0.19 7.55
CA PHE A 30 -19.79 0.44 7.94
C PHE A 30 -18.58 -0.43 7.62
N LEU A 31 -18.68 -1.76 7.81
CA LEU A 31 -17.62 -2.69 7.42
C LEU A 31 -17.33 -2.64 5.91
N VAL A 32 -18.38 -2.65 5.08
CA VAL A 32 -18.24 -2.58 3.62
C VAL A 32 -17.57 -1.27 3.21
N VAL A 33 -17.99 -0.14 3.76
CA VAL A 33 -17.38 1.17 3.45
C VAL A 33 -15.92 1.21 3.90
N LEU A 34 -15.61 0.69 5.09
CA LEU A 34 -14.24 0.63 5.62
C LEU A 34 -13.34 -0.23 4.72
N VAL A 35 -13.78 -1.43 4.37
CA VAL A 35 -13.02 -2.34 3.49
C VAL A 35 -12.82 -1.69 2.13
N PHE A 36 -13.86 -1.13 1.55
CA PHE A 36 -13.78 -0.49 0.23
C PHE A 36 -12.83 0.72 0.23
N SER A 37 -12.93 1.60 1.25
CA SER A 37 -12.02 2.74 1.37
C SER A 37 -10.56 2.32 1.57
N THR A 38 -10.32 1.26 2.36
CA THR A 38 -8.97 0.72 2.57
C THR A 38 -8.40 0.14 1.28
N LEU A 39 -9.21 -0.61 0.51
CA LEU A 39 -8.78 -1.16 -0.78
C LEU A 39 -8.49 -0.07 -1.81
N LEU A 40 -9.31 0.99 -1.85
CA LEU A 40 -9.05 2.14 -2.73
C LEU A 40 -7.75 2.84 -2.36
N THR A 41 -7.55 3.14 -1.08
CA THR A 41 -6.31 3.80 -0.62
C THR A 41 -5.09 2.92 -0.89
N TRP A 42 -5.18 1.63 -0.66
CA TRP A 42 -4.12 0.67 -1.01
C TRP A 42 -3.79 0.70 -2.49
N ARG A 43 -4.81 0.67 -3.35
CA ARG A 43 -4.63 0.77 -4.80
C ARG A 43 -3.91 2.06 -5.20
N GLU A 44 -4.30 3.20 -4.64
CA GLU A 44 -3.67 4.49 -4.94
C GLU A 44 -2.20 4.53 -4.50
N VAL A 45 -1.86 3.93 -3.34
CA VAL A 45 -0.47 3.80 -2.89
C VAL A 45 0.35 2.97 -3.87
N VAL A 46 -0.17 1.83 -4.35
CA VAL A 46 0.51 0.99 -5.35
C VAL A 46 0.72 1.74 -6.67
N VAL A 47 -0.30 2.46 -7.14
CA VAL A 47 -0.19 3.27 -8.38
C VAL A 47 0.86 4.39 -8.23
N LEU A 48 0.94 5.02 -7.05
CA LEU A 48 1.96 6.03 -6.76
C LEU A 48 3.37 5.41 -6.72
N GLU A 49 3.53 4.22 -6.14
CA GLU A 49 4.80 3.48 -6.13
C GLU A 49 5.27 3.17 -7.57
N ASP A 50 4.37 2.64 -8.40
CA ASP A 50 4.66 2.36 -9.81
C ASP A 50 5.00 3.63 -10.60
N ALA A 51 4.29 4.73 -10.36
CA ALA A 51 4.56 6.02 -11.00
C ALA A 51 5.93 6.57 -10.57
N TYR A 52 6.30 6.44 -9.29
CA TYR A 52 7.61 6.82 -8.78
C TYR A 52 8.72 6.02 -9.46
N ILE A 53 8.61 4.69 -9.50
CA ILE A 53 9.58 3.81 -10.15
C ILE A 53 9.74 4.18 -11.62
N SER A 54 8.63 4.42 -12.33
CA SER A 54 8.64 4.84 -13.74
C SER A 54 9.32 6.20 -13.92
N SER A 55 9.04 7.17 -13.05
CA SER A 55 9.71 8.49 -13.07
C SER A 55 11.20 8.35 -12.87
N GLN A 56 11.63 7.54 -11.90
CA GLN A 56 13.05 7.30 -11.62
C GLN A 56 13.76 6.64 -12.80
N ARG A 57 13.09 5.72 -13.48
CA ARG A 57 13.61 5.09 -14.70
C ARG A 57 13.77 6.11 -15.84
N ASN A 58 12.79 6.98 -16.05
CA ASN A 58 12.87 8.02 -17.09
C ASN A 58 14.03 8.99 -16.82
N HIS A 59 14.27 9.35 -15.55
CA HIS A 59 15.43 10.16 -15.18
C HIS A 59 16.75 9.44 -15.48
N LEU A 60 16.83 8.14 -15.14
CA LEU A 60 18.01 7.33 -15.44
C LEU A 60 18.27 7.27 -16.96
N GLU A 61 17.24 7.04 -17.77
CA GLU A 61 17.33 7.01 -19.24
C GLU A 61 17.82 8.37 -19.78
N THR A 62 17.37 9.48 -19.20
CA THR A 62 17.84 10.82 -19.58
C THR A 62 19.33 11.00 -19.26
N VAL A 63 19.78 10.61 -18.07
CA VAL A 63 21.19 10.66 -17.66
C VAL A 63 22.03 9.71 -18.53
N ALA A 64 21.56 8.50 -18.76
CA ALA A 64 22.22 7.52 -19.63
C ALA A 64 22.41 8.08 -21.06
N THR A 65 21.35 8.65 -21.63
CA THR A 65 21.41 9.28 -22.97
C THR A 65 22.38 10.46 -23.02
N SER A 66 22.40 11.29 -21.97
CA SER A 66 23.34 12.42 -21.86
C SER A 66 24.78 11.96 -21.78
N LEU A 67 25.05 10.97 -20.92
CA LEU A 67 26.39 10.36 -20.78
C LEU A 67 26.83 9.68 -22.07
N ASP A 68 25.94 8.88 -22.68
CA ASP A 68 26.22 8.16 -23.92
C ASP A 68 26.58 9.11 -25.07
N ARG A 69 25.88 10.25 -25.19
CA ARG A 69 26.21 11.30 -26.17
C ARG A 69 27.61 11.89 -25.95
N GLN A 70 28.02 12.08 -24.70
CA GLN A 70 29.36 12.58 -24.37
C GLN A 70 30.43 11.54 -24.74
N LEU A 71 30.16 10.25 -24.48
CA LEU A 71 31.04 9.14 -24.85
C LEU A 71 31.07 8.95 -26.36
N GLN A 72 29.94 9.09 -27.06
CA GLN A 72 29.86 9.09 -28.51
C GLN A 72 30.80 10.12 -29.12
N PHE A 73 30.82 11.33 -28.60
CA PHE A 73 31.75 12.36 -29.09
C PHE A 73 33.21 11.95 -28.96
N SER A 74 33.59 11.24 -27.92
CA SER A 74 34.96 10.69 -27.76
C SER A 74 35.24 9.53 -28.70
N VAL A 75 34.23 8.66 -28.90
CA VAL A 75 34.31 7.58 -29.92
C VAL A 75 34.48 8.16 -31.34
N ASP A 76 33.71 9.21 -31.66
CA ASP A 76 33.79 9.86 -32.98
C ASP A 76 35.17 10.49 -33.22
N LYS A 77 35.79 11.10 -32.19
CA LYS A 77 37.21 11.56 -32.28
C LYS A 77 38.15 10.39 -32.59
N LEU A 78 37.98 9.26 -31.89
CA LEU A 78 38.81 8.07 -32.09
C LEU A 78 38.65 7.51 -33.53
N LEU A 79 37.41 7.46 -34.01
CA LEU A 79 37.10 7.05 -35.39
C LEU A 79 37.64 8.03 -36.42
N PHE A 80 37.64 9.32 -36.14
CA PHE A 80 38.26 10.33 -36.97
C PHE A 80 39.77 10.07 -37.13
N PHE A 81 40.48 9.81 -36.02
CA PHE A 81 41.92 9.49 -36.12
C PHE A 81 42.18 8.18 -36.84
N ARG A 82 41.34 7.16 -36.68
CA ARG A 82 41.40 5.93 -37.48
C ARG A 82 41.25 6.22 -38.96
N GLN A 83 40.23 7.03 -39.32
CA GLN A 83 39.99 7.35 -40.74
C GLN A 83 41.13 8.21 -41.29
N SER A 84 41.62 9.19 -40.56
CA SER A 84 42.77 10.02 -40.95
C SER A 84 44.03 9.16 -41.23
N MET A 85 44.28 8.15 -40.38
CA MET A 85 45.39 7.21 -40.59
C MET A 85 45.21 6.38 -41.85
N ARG A 86 43.98 5.91 -42.10
CA ARG A 86 43.68 5.15 -43.32
C ARG A 86 43.83 5.98 -44.58
N ASP A 87 43.35 7.22 -44.57
CA ASP A 87 43.46 8.12 -45.71
C ASP A 87 44.93 8.48 -45.98
N ALA A 88 45.74 8.69 -44.93
CA ALA A 88 47.18 8.93 -45.06
C ALA A 88 47.93 7.67 -45.56
N LEU A 89 47.50 6.46 -45.20
CA LEU A 89 48.05 5.21 -45.75
C LEU A 89 47.67 5.01 -47.23
N GLN A 90 46.47 5.44 -47.64
CA GLN A 90 46.01 5.34 -49.01
C GLN A 90 46.70 6.35 -49.96
N THR A 91 46.85 7.58 -49.49
CA THR A 91 47.38 8.68 -50.31
C THR A 91 48.35 9.53 -49.47
N PRO A 92 49.59 9.04 -49.27
CA PRO A 92 50.57 9.78 -48.49
C PRO A 92 50.83 11.16 -49.07
N LEU A 93 50.90 12.15 -48.20
CA LEU A 93 51.26 13.51 -48.61
C LEU A 93 52.74 13.56 -49.06
N ALA A 94 52.96 13.99 -50.29
CA ALA A 94 54.27 14.00 -50.91
C ALA A 94 55.06 15.30 -50.55
N PHE A 95 55.32 15.54 -49.27
CA PHE A 95 56.15 16.66 -48.84
C PHE A 95 57.61 16.23 -48.74
N ASP A 96 58.55 17.11 -49.17
CA ASP A 96 59.99 16.86 -49.07
C ASP A 96 60.44 16.66 -47.61
N VAL A 97 59.78 17.30 -46.69
CA VAL A 97 60.04 17.17 -45.24
C VAL A 97 59.71 15.75 -44.73
N LEU A 98 58.65 15.14 -45.22
CA LEU A 98 58.28 13.75 -44.87
C LEU A 98 59.25 12.75 -45.47
N ARG A 99 59.68 12.94 -46.74
CA ARG A 99 60.71 12.10 -47.37
C ARG A 99 62.05 12.17 -46.61
N ALA A 100 62.48 13.37 -46.19
CA ALA A 100 63.68 13.53 -45.37
C ALA A 100 63.56 12.84 -44.01
N ALA A 101 62.35 12.84 -43.39
CA ALA A 101 62.11 12.15 -42.16
C ALA A 101 62.15 10.62 -42.30
N VAL A 102 61.54 10.05 -43.36
CA VAL A 102 61.63 8.62 -43.69
C VAL A 102 63.07 8.20 -44.00
N THR A 103 63.84 8.98 -44.76
CA THR A 103 65.27 8.72 -44.98
C THR A 103 66.05 8.64 -43.67
N ARG A 104 65.79 9.56 -42.73
CA ARG A 104 66.40 9.55 -41.40
C ARG A 104 65.96 8.34 -40.57
N PHE A 105 64.68 7.99 -40.62
CA PHE A 105 64.15 6.77 -39.99
C PHE A 105 64.91 5.54 -40.47
N ASN A 106 65.05 5.35 -41.77
CA ASN A 106 65.77 4.20 -42.35
C ASN A 106 67.24 4.14 -41.92
N ALA A 107 67.88 5.27 -41.59
CA ALA A 107 69.24 5.29 -41.07
C ALA A 107 69.29 4.90 -39.56
N ASP A 108 68.26 5.21 -38.78
CA ASP A 108 68.24 5.06 -37.32
C ASP A 108 67.47 3.82 -36.84
N ARG A 109 66.69 3.11 -37.67
CA ARG A 109 65.77 2.01 -37.30
C ARG A 109 66.43 0.81 -36.65
N SER A 110 67.68 0.58 -36.89
CA SER A 110 68.46 -0.52 -36.29
C SER A 110 68.99 -0.20 -34.89
N ARG A 111 68.94 1.07 -34.42
CA ARG A 111 69.33 1.43 -33.06
C ARG A 111 68.38 0.80 -32.04
N PRO A 112 68.84 0.50 -30.82
CA PRO A 112 67.97 -0.08 -29.78
C PRO A 112 66.65 0.64 -29.60
N PHE A 113 66.67 1.95 -29.64
CA PHE A 113 65.52 2.85 -29.72
C PHE A 113 65.81 4.01 -30.66
N TRP A 114 64.78 4.62 -31.21
CA TRP A 114 64.88 5.79 -32.06
C TRP A 114 63.69 6.74 -31.82
N GLN A 115 63.90 7.98 -32.15
CA GLN A 115 62.88 9.02 -32.09
C GLN A 115 62.91 9.84 -33.39
N LEU A 116 61.73 9.95 -34.00
CA LEU A 116 61.59 10.72 -35.24
C LEU A 116 60.66 11.91 -34.97
N ALA A 117 61.18 13.12 -35.16
CA ALA A 117 60.39 14.35 -35.06
C ALA A 117 60.74 15.24 -36.25
N VAL A 118 59.73 15.73 -36.95
CA VAL A 118 59.90 16.66 -38.09
C VAL A 118 60.01 18.11 -37.56
N ASP A 119 59.04 18.54 -36.82
CA ASP A 119 59.02 19.81 -36.12
C ASP A 119 58.40 19.61 -34.70
N LYS A 120 59.22 19.77 -33.65
CA LYS A 120 58.79 19.52 -32.26
C LYS A 120 57.64 20.41 -31.82
N LYS A 121 57.39 21.54 -32.51
CA LYS A 121 56.26 22.44 -32.19
C LYS A 121 54.98 22.05 -32.94
N ARG A 122 55.07 21.40 -34.11
CA ARG A 122 53.95 21.13 -34.98
C ARG A 122 53.55 19.67 -35.06
N THR A 123 54.49 18.73 -34.79
CA THR A 123 54.22 17.28 -34.85
C THR A 123 54.52 16.62 -33.54
N LEU A 124 53.82 15.54 -33.22
CA LEU A 124 54.16 14.63 -32.12
C LEU A 124 55.38 13.78 -32.56
N PRO A 125 56.34 13.52 -31.63
CA PRO A 125 57.44 12.59 -31.96
C PRO A 125 56.93 11.16 -32.07
N ILE A 126 57.42 10.46 -33.10
CA ILE A 126 57.30 8.99 -33.19
C ILE A 126 58.46 8.42 -32.38
N ASN A 127 58.16 7.50 -31.49
CA ASN A 127 59.12 6.79 -30.66
C ASN A 127 59.11 5.33 -31.02
N GLY A 128 60.26 4.74 -31.29
CA GLY A 128 60.30 3.36 -31.78
C GLY A 128 61.45 2.51 -31.24
N VAL A 129 61.33 1.23 -31.46
CA VAL A 129 62.29 0.19 -31.05
C VAL A 129 62.99 -0.40 -32.27
N SER A 130 64.06 -1.12 -32.06
CA SER A 130 64.87 -1.72 -33.16
C SER A 130 64.15 -2.85 -33.89
N ASP A 131 64.64 -3.19 -35.10
CA ASP A 131 64.20 -4.35 -35.86
C ASP A 131 64.30 -5.66 -35.02
N ALA A 132 65.44 -5.82 -34.33
CA ALA A 132 65.66 -6.99 -33.45
C ALA A 132 64.69 -7.13 -32.29
N PHE A 133 64.04 -6.03 -31.83
CA PHE A 133 62.98 -6.09 -30.84
C PHE A 133 61.68 -6.59 -31.40
N VAL A 134 61.32 -6.15 -32.60
CA VAL A 134 60.06 -6.56 -33.28
C VAL A 134 60.07 -8.04 -33.63
N GLU A 135 61.19 -8.55 -34.08
CA GLU A 135 61.39 -9.95 -34.45
C GLU A 135 61.20 -10.94 -33.26
N LYS A 136 61.33 -10.46 -32.03
CA LYS A 136 61.18 -11.33 -30.83
C LYS A 136 59.75 -11.74 -30.52
N THR A 137 58.77 -11.12 -31.11
CA THR A 137 57.35 -11.37 -30.78
C THR A 137 56.54 -11.66 -32.03
N THR A 138 55.69 -12.68 -31.98
CA THR A 138 54.83 -13.08 -33.10
C THR A 138 53.67 -12.12 -33.38
N LEU A 139 53.30 -11.25 -32.45
CA LEU A 139 52.23 -10.25 -32.60
C LEU A 139 52.71 -9.05 -33.41
N LEU A 140 53.99 -8.72 -33.30
CA LEU A 140 54.61 -7.60 -34.01
C LEU A 140 55.08 -8.06 -35.40
N ASN A 141 55.05 -7.17 -36.35
CA ASN A 141 55.53 -7.40 -37.71
C ASN A 141 55.99 -6.08 -38.32
N ARG A 142 57.18 -6.09 -38.83
CA ARG A 142 57.79 -4.95 -39.56
C ARG A 142 58.03 -5.38 -40.99
N ASP A 143 57.10 -5.02 -41.86
CA ASP A 143 57.20 -5.33 -43.29
C ASP A 143 57.70 -4.08 -44.03
N ASP A 144 58.85 -4.21 -44.67
CA ASP A 144 59.50 -3.07 -45.35
C ASP A 144 58.65 -2.51 -46.50
N GLU A 145 57.79 -3.29 -47.11
CA GLU A 145 56.88 -2.85 -48.18
C GLU A 145 55.90 -1.79 -47.67
N PHE A 146 55.42 -1.93 -46.44
CA PHE A 146 54.43 -1.04 -45.86
C PHE A 146 55.01 -0.01 -44.92
N LEU A 147 56.23 -0.19 -44.44
CA LEU A 147 56.83 0.55 -43.33
C LEU A 147 57.04 2.03 -43.61
N ASP A 148 57.61 2.38 -44.76
CA ASP A 148 57.87 3.79 -45.12
C ASP A 148 56.57 4.58 -45.27
N ASN A 149 55.53 3.92 -45.82
CA ASN A 149 54.22 4.51 -45.94
C ASN A 149 53.56 4.69 -44.57
N GLU A 150 53.67 3.68 -43.68
CA GLU A 150 53.15 3.75 -42.33
C GLU A 150 53.79 4.85 -41.49
N VAL A 151 55.12 5.02 -41.55
CA VAL A 151 55.83 6.07 -40.86
C VAL A 151 55.42 7.47 -41.37
N SER A 152 55.26 7.63 -42.71
CA SER A 152 54.74 8.87 -43.30
C SER A 152 53.33 9.17 -42.80
N ALA A 153 52.43 8.22 -42.83
CA ALA A 153 51.05 8.37 -42.33
C ALA A 153 51.01 8.69 -40.82
N ALA A 154 51.87 8.05 -40.02
CA ALA A 154 51.98 8.34 -38.61
C ALA A 154 52.48 9.79 -38.32
N LEU A 155 53.36 10.33 -39.16
CA LEU A 155 53.78 11.74 -39.04
C LEU A 155 52.63 12.70 -39.35
N GLU A 156 51.82 12.40 -40.37
CA GLU A 156 50.64 13.19 -40.72
C GLU A 156 49.61 13.17 -39.60
N VAL A 157 49.29 11.99 -39.08
CA VAL A 157 48.37 11.84 -37.92
C VAL A 157 48.95 12.51 -36.66
N GLY A 158 50.29 12.45 -36.49
CA GLY A 158 51.00 13.17 -35.40
C GLY A 158 50.84 14.70 -35.49
N TYR A 159 50.75 15.24 -36.71
CA TYR A 159 50.42 16.67 -36.90
C TYR A 159 48.96 16.94 -36.52
N LEU A 160 48.02 16.13 -36.96
CA LEU A 160 46.58 16.26 -36.63
C LEU A 160 46.34 16.13 -35.12
N LEU A 161 46.95 15.15 -34.46
CA LEU A 161 46.85 14.97 -33.01
C LEU A 161 47.45 16.17 -32.24
N ARG A 162 48.57 16.73 -32.74
CA ARG A 162 49.14 17.91 -32.14
C ARG A 162 48.25 19.14 -32.27
N LEU A 163 47.61 19.30 -33.45
CA LEU A 163 46.66 20.37 -33.72
C LEU A 163 45.38 20.24 -32.87
N ALA A 164 44.90 19.01 -32.69
CA ALA A 164 43.71 18.70 -31.88
C ALA A 164 43.97 18.79 -30.38
N SER A 165 45.21 18.67 -29.91
CA SER A 165 45.60 18.64 -28.49
C SER A 165 45.04 19.80 -27.64
N PRO A 166 44.96 21.07 -28.10
CA PRO A 166 44.38 22.17 -27.33
C PRO A 166 42.86 22.07 -27.18
N VAL A 167 42.16 21.32 -28.06
CA VAL A 167 40.71 21.14 -28.08
C VAL A 167 40.32 19.87 -27.32
N MET A 168 41.30 18.99 -27.09
CA MET A 168 41.08 17.78 -26.27
C MET A 168 41.01 18.17 -24.80
N ARG A 169 40.17 17.50 -24.04
CA ARG A 169 40.19 17.66 -22.57
C ARG A 169 41.58 17.31 -22.04
N SER A 170 42.09 18.05 -21.09
CA SER A 170 43.46 17.91 -20.56
C SER A 170 43.81 16.52 -20.02
N GLU A 171 42.80 15.69 -19.79
CA GLU A 171 42.91 14.35 -19.22
C GLU A 171 42.66 13.24 -20.27
N GLU A 172 42.32 13.59 -21.53
CA GLU A 172 42.21 12.65 -22.63
C GLU A 172 43.59 12.46 -23.27
N ARG A 173 44.09 11.24 -23.32
CA ARG A 173 45.36 10.90 -23.98
C ARG A 173 45.05 10.01 -25.17
N VAL A 174 45.57 10.42 -26.33
CA VAL A 174 45.48 9.60 -27.54
C VAL A 174 46.84 9.03 -27.87
N VAL A 175 46.87 7.73 -28.17
CA VAL A 175 48.06 7.02 -28.56
C VAL A 175 47.77 6.18 -29.83
N TYR A 176 48.63 6.28 -30.80
CA TYR A 176 48.73 5.27 -31.87
C TYR A 176 49.89 4.35 -31.57
N VAL A 177 49.64 3.03 -31.59
CA VAL A 177 50.65 2.00 -31.38
C VAL A 177 50.70 1.12 -32.62
N SER A 178 51.84 1.18 -33.33
CA SER A 178 52.08 0.34 -34.51
C SER A 178 52.61 -1.04 -34.11
N ARG A 179 52.16 -2.07 -34.84
CA ARG A 179 52.77 -3.39 -34.73
C ARG A 179 54.17 -3.45 -35.36
N ALA A 180 54.58 -2.42 -36.13
CA ALA A 180 55.89 -2.32 -36.71
C ALA A 180 56.96 -1.76 -35.74
N GLY A 181 56.65 -1.63 -34.46
CA GLY A 181 57.66 -1.31 -33.45
C GLY A 181 57.79 0.18 -33.11
N PHE A 182 56.72 0.97 -33.20
CA PHE A 182 56.73 2.35 -32.81
C PHE A 182 55.39 2.84 -32.27
N TYR A 183 55.39 3.96 -31.61
CA TYR A 183 54.17 4.63 -31.12
C TYR A 183 54.32 6.13 -31.21
N LEU A 184 53.21 6.83 -31.24
CA LEU A 184 53.08 8.27 -31.00
C LEU A 184 51.99 8.54 -29.99
N SER A 185 52.20 9.53 -29.14
CA SER A 185 51.26 9.82 -28.03
C SER A 185 51.14 11.33 -27.82
N THR A 186 49.92 11.77 -27.45
CA THR A 186 49.72 13.17 -27.02
C THR A 186 50.40 13.48 -25.70
N ASP A 187 50.76 12.46 -24.94
CA ASP A 187 51.59 12.60 -23.75
C ASP A 187 53.06 12.74 -24.13
N THR A 188 53.56 13.94 -24.04
CA THR A 188 54.91 14.34 -24.48
C THR A 188 56.03 14.12 -23.46
N GLN A 189 55.74 13.51 -22.28
CA GLN A 189 56.71 13.40 -21.18
C GLN A 189 57.67 12.21 -21.29
N ALA A 190 57.61 11.42 -22.37
CA ALA A 190 58.51 10.29 -22.52
C ALA A 190 60.00 10.72 -22.68
N GLN A 191 60.80 10.33 -21.71
CA GLN A 191 62.25 10.44 -21.80
C GLN A 191 62.77 9.33 -22.74
N SER A 192 63.93 9.57 -23.38
CA SER A 192 64.50 8.57 -24.30
C SER A 192 64.76 7.18 -23.69
N ALA A 193 65.09 7.14 -22.39
CA ALA A 193 65.29 5.88 -21.66
C ALA A 193 63.99 5.03 -21.50
N ASP A 194 62.84 5.65 -21.63
CA ASP A 194 61.54 4.99 -21.36
C ASP A 194 60.88 4.42 -22.62
N ILE A 195 61.45 4.64 -23.81
CA ILE A 195 60.82 4.26 -25.09
C ILE A 195 60.57 2.75 -25.19
N ILE A 196 61.58 1.92 -24.86
CA ILE A 196 61.47 0.45 -24.98
C ILE A 196 60.49 -0.11 -23.93
N PRO A 197 60.62 0.19 -22.62
CA PRO A 197 59.68 -0.27 -21.63
C PRO A 197 58.25 0.19 -21.89
N ARG A 198 58.08 1.44 -22.36
CA ARG A 198 56.75 1.97 -22.67
C ARG A 198 56.12 1.31 -23.85
N TYR A 199 56.87 1.10 -24.96
CA TYR A 199 56.35 0.38 -26.12
C TYR A 199 55.95 -1.06 -25.72
N TYR A 200 56.79 -1.77 -24.98
CA TYR A 200 56.48 -3.10 -24.48
C TYR A 200 55.21 -3.11 -23.64
N HIS A 201 55.05 -2.17 -22.74
CA HIS A 201 53.85 -1.99 -21.93
C HIS A 201 52.61 -1.81 -22.81
N LEU A 202 52.67 -0.91 -23.84
CA LEU A 202 51.53 -0.60 -24.70
C LEU A 202 51.08 -1.85 -25.51
N VAL A 203 52.01 -2.59 -26.10
CA VAL A 203 51.68 -3.77 -26.95
C VAL A 203 51.22 -4.99 -26.13
N THR A 204 51.46 -5.02 -24.84
CA THR A 204 51.01 -6.10 -23.96
C THR A 204 49.63 -5.83 -23.32
N GLN A 205 49.09 -4.63 -23.49
CA GLN A 205 47.79 -4.28 -22.96
C GLN A 205 46.64 -5.02 -23.67
N PRO A 206 45.58 -5.35 -22.94
CA PRO A 206 44.39 -5.98 -23.52
C PRO A 206 43.80 -5.18 -24.68
N TRP A 207 43.75 -3.84 -24.55
CA TRP A 207 43.21 -2.97 -25.58
C TRP A 207 44.02 -2.96 -26.91
N PHE A 208 45.27 -3.44 -26.89
CA PHE A 208 46.07 -3.69 -28.10
C PHE A 208 45.89 -5.12 -28.58
N THR A 209 46.08 -6.10 -27.70
CA THR A 209 46.11 -7.51 -28.06
C THR A 209 44.77 -8.06 -28.53
N GLN A 210 43.66 -7.50 -28.05
CA GLN A 210 42.30 -7.89 -28.43
C GLN A 210 41.83 -7.22 -29.75
N GLN A 211 42.61 -6.34 -30.35
CA GLN A 211 42.26 -5.65 -31.59
C GLN A 211 42.69 -6.42 -32.86
N THR A 212 43.16 -7.64 -32.70
CA THR A 212 43.50 -8.52 -33.83
C THR A 212 42.25 -8.96 -34.57
N GLU A 213 42.38 -9.34 -35.84
CA GLU A 213 41.27 -9.81 -36.69
C GLU A 213 40.52 -11.01 -36.07
N ARG A 214 41.23 -11.87 -35.34
CA ARG A 214 40.65 -13.01 -34.67
C ARG A 214 39.68 -12.59 -33.55
N ASN A 215 40.02 -11.55 -32.80
CA ASN A 215 39.31 -11.14 -31.56
C ASN A 215 38.29 -10.03 -31.84
N ASN A 216 38.56 -9.12 -32.78
CA ASN A 216 37.68 -8.01 -33.17
C ASN A 216 37.39 -8.06 -34.67
N ARG A 217 36.61 -9.05 -35.13
CA ARG A 217 36.23 -9.19 -36.56
C ARG A 217 35.41 -8.01 -37.06
N ALA A 218 34.61 -7.41 -36.23
CA ALA A 218 33.78 -6.25 -36.58
C ALA A 218 34.61 -4.95 -36.73
N ARG A 219 35.86 -4.95 -36.27
CA ARG A 219 36.73 -3.78 -36.22
C ARG A 219 36.08 -2.61 -35.48
N ALA A 220 35.26 -2.96 -34.49
CA ALA A 220 34.53 -2.02 -33.63
C ALA A 220 35.46 -1.36 -32.60
N VAL A 221 35.01 -0.26 -32.03
CA VAL A 221 35.64 0.31 -30.85
C VAL A 221 35.36 -0.63 -29.69
N LEU A 222 36.40 -0.96 -28.92
CA LEU A 222 36.30 -1.77 -27.70
C LEU A 222 36.83 -0.99 -26.52
N TRP A 223 36.19 -1.19 -25.37
CA TRP A 223 36.54 -0.52 -24.13
C TRP A 223 37.21 -1.49 -23.17
N PHE A 224 38.24 -0.99 -22.46
CA PHE A 224 39.03 -1.77 -21.52
C PHE A 224 39.35 -0.96 -20.29
N ILE A 225 39.37 -1.61 -19.14
CA ILE A 225 39.90 -1.02 -17.92
C ILE A 225 41.35 -1.49 -17.77
N SER A 226 42.29 -0.53 -17.81
CA SER A 226 43.71 -0.84 -17.65
C SER A 226 44.07 -1.06 -16.19
N THR A 227 45.09 -1.88 -15.97
CA THR A 227 45.72 -1.98 -14.66
C THR A 227 46.56 -0.72 -14.37
N PRO A 228 46.63 -0.26 -13.11
CA PRO A 228 47.51 0.84 -12.73
C PRO A 228 48.93 0.57 -13.19
N SER A 229 49.57 1.59 -13.75
CA SER A 229 50.97 1.52 -14.19
C SER A 229 51.70 2.82 -13.88
N THR A 230 53.02 2.79 -13.85
CA THR A 230 53.87 4.00 -13.70
C THR A 230 53.61 4.99 -14.84
N TRP A 231 53.22 4.52 -16.02
CA TRP A 231 52.92 5.35 -17.19
C TRP A 231 51.54 6.08 -17.08
N THR A 232 50.69 5.57 -16.23
CA THR A 232 49.36 6.15 -15.94
C THR A 232 49.35 6.90 -14.60
N GLY A 233 50.50 7.12 -13.97
CA GLY A 233 50.58 7.73 -12.63
C GLY A 233 50.02 6.82 -11.53
N ASN A 234 50.06 5.50 -11.70
CA ASN A 234 49.45 4.49 -10.86
C ASN A 234 47.91 4.59 -10.75
N GLU A 235 47.27 5.29 -11.68
CA GLU A 235 45.80 5.34 -11.78
C GLU A 235 45.26 4.27 -12.73
N ARG A 236 44.08 3.82 -12.48
CA ARG A 236 43.29 3.02 -13.44
C ARG A 236 42.80 3.94 -14.55
N MET A 237 42.98 3.50 -15.78
CA MET A 237 42.51 4.21 -16.95
C MET A 237 41.43 3.38 -17.67
N ILE A 238 40.52 4.05 -18.29
CA ILE A 238 39.53 3.46 -19.17
C ILE A 238 39.95 3.80 -20.57
N THR A 239 40.18 2.77 -21.38
CA THR A 239 40.76 2.91 -22.71
C THR A 239 39.77 2.48 -23.77
N ALA A 240 39.36 3.41 -24.61
CA ALA A 240 38.67 3.09 -25.87
C ALA A 240 39.71 2.82 -26.97
N SER A 241 39.60 1.75 -27.72
CA SER A 241 40.57 1.40 -28.76
C SER A 241 39.91 0.91 -30.01
N VAL A 242 40.56 1.13 -31.16
CA VAL A 242 40.11 0.72 -32.46
C VAL A 242 41.29 0.28 -33.33
N PRO A 243 41.18 -0.81 -34.12
CA PRO A 243 42.27 -1.29 -34.95
C PRO A 243 42.36 -0.47 -36.25
N ILE A 244 43.58 -0.29 -36.72
CA ILE A 244 43.88 0.27 -38.03
C ILE A 244 44.14 -0.87 -39.03
N TYR A 245 43.23 -1.01 -39.97
CA TYR A 245 43.36 -1.93 -41.10
C TYR A 245 43.30 -1.15 -42.42
N PHE A 246 44.25 -1.42 -43.31
CA PHE A 246 44.20 -0.94 -44.67
C PHE A 246 44.76 -2.04 -45.58
N ASP A 247 44.13 -2.29 -46.71
CA ASP A 247 44.47 -3.31 -47.70
C ASP A 247 44.75 -4.71 -47.08
N HIS A 248 43.82 -5.17 -46.22
CA HIS A 248 43.89 -6.44 -45.47
C HIS A 248 45.06 -6.55 -44.46
N TYR A 249 45.88 -5.50 -44.33
CA TYR A 249 46.98 -5.50 -43.36
C TYR A 249 46.61 -4.76 -42.09
N TRP A 250 46.95 -5.35 -40.93
CA TRP A 250 46.77 -4.73 -39.63
C TRP A 250 48.01 -3.92 -39.26
N TYR A 251 47.88 -2.63 -39.21
CA TYR A 251 49.00 -1.71 -38.91
C TYR A 251 49.19 -1.53 -37.39
N GLY A 252 48.13 -1.53 -36.63
CA GLY A 252 48.20 -1.28 -35.19
C GLY A 252 46.87 -0.82 -34.64
N VAL A 253 46.93 -0.06 -33.55
CA VAL A 253 45.75 0.37 -32.77
C VAL A 253 45.85 1.86 -32.42
N VAL A 254 44.77 2.58 -32.62
CA VAL A 254 44.57 3.91 -31.99
C VAL A 254 43.74 3.69 -30.74
N ALA A 255 44.23 4.27 -29.62
CA ALA A 255 43.57 4.19 -28.35
C ALA A 255 43.44 5.59 -27.71
N MET A 256 42.40 5.78 -26.93
CA MET A 256 42.14 6.97 -26.16
C MET A 256 41.91 6.59 -24.71
N ASP A 257 42.72 7.15 -23.80
CA ASP A 257 42.67 6.89 -22.37
C ASP A 257 41.87 7.98 -21.66
N PHE A 258 41.06 7.57 -20.73
CA PHE A 258 40.28 8.42 -19.81
C PHE A 258 40.65 8.07 -18.38
N SER A 259 40.93 9.09 -17.55
CA SER A 259 41.09 8.89 -16.12
C SER A 259 39.72 8.58 -15.46
N LEU A 260 39.74 7.91 -14.30
CA LEU A 260 38.52 7.75 -13.50
C LEU A 260 37.90 9.10 -13.12
N ASN A 261 38.72 10.14 -12.89
CA ASN A 261 38.22 11.48 -12.62
C ASN A 261 37.49 12.08 -13.83
N THR A 262 37.95 11.80 -15.05
CA THR A 262 37.24 12.19 -16.27
C THR A 262 35.89 11.52 -16.37
N MET A 263 35.83 10.20 -16.11
CA MET A 263 34.55 9.48 -16.12
C MET A 263 33.59 9.97 -15.03
N LYS A 264 34.10 10.26 -13.83
CA LYS A 264 33.29 10.88 -12.76
C LYS A 264 32.72 12.23 -13.20
N ARG A 265 33.53 13.07 -13.85
CA ARG A 265 33.06 14.35 -14.39
C ARG A 265 32.03 14.19 -15.49
N LEU A 266 32.25 13.26 -16.43
CA LEU A 266 31.28 12.97 -17.50
C LEU A 266 29.95 12.54 -16.91
N LEU A 267 29.97 11.70 -15.87
CA LEU A 267 28.79 11.27 -15.18
C LEU A 267 28.11 12.43 -14.41
N ALA A 268 28.90 13.25 -13.71
CA ALA A 268 28.40 14.44 -13.01
C ALA A 268 27.82 15.49 -13.98
N ASP A 269 28.47 15.74 -15.12
CA ASP A 269 27.97 16.65 -16.15
C ASP A 269 26.68 16.12 -16.84
N ALA A 270 26.44 14.79 -16.80
CA ALA A 270 25.25 14.17 -17.32
C ALA A 270 24.09 14.18 -16.31
N THR A 271 24.38 14.35 -15.02
CA THR A 271 23.37 14.48 -13.95
C THR A 271 23.04 15.95 -13.73
N ASP A 272 21.74 16.28 -13.65
CA ASP A 272 21.28 17.61 -13.26
C ASP A 272 21.64 17.91 -11.79
N ASP A 273 21.92 19.18 -11.47
CA ASP A 273 22.21 19.66 -10.10
C ASP A 273 21.06 19.35 -9.10
N HIS A 274 19.88 19.02 -9.58
CA HIS A 274 18.69 18.66 -8.79
C HIS A 274 18.34 17.18 -8.84
N ALA A 275 19.20 16.35 -9.46
CA ALA A 275 18.94 14.91 -9.56
C ALA A 275 19.15 14.26 -8.18
N GLU A 276 18.04 13.88 -7.52
CA GLU A 276 18.09 13.11 -6.28
C GLU A 276 18.58 11.68 -6.54
N GLY A 277 19.48 11.18 -5.71
CA GLY A 277 20.00 9.81 -5.72
C GLY A 277 21.34 9.64 -6.41
N GLU A 278 21.99 8.51 -6.13
CA GLU A 278 23.32 8.17 -6.62
C GLU A 278 23.25 7.45 -7.97
N TYR A 279 23.96 7.97 -8.97
CA TYR A 279 24.18 7.33 -10.26
C TYR A 279 25.58 6.70 -10.28
N GLN A 280 25.64 5.44 -10.71
CA GLN A 280 26.87 4.66 -10.72
C GLN A 280 27.08 4.05 -12.10
N LEU A 281 28.29 4.20 -12.64
CA LEU A 281 28.70 3.60 -13.91
C LEU A 281 29.49 2.32 -13.64
N TYR A 282 29.13 1.24 -14.32
CA TYR A 282 29.74 -0.06 -14.20
C TYR A 282 30.22 -0.61 -15.55
N ASP A 283 31.24 -1.46 -15.52
CA ASP A 283 31.63 -2.26 -16.67
C ASP A 283 30.71 -3.48 -16.89
N THR A 284 30.96 -4.25 -17.92
CA THR A 284 30.23 -5.49 -18.25
C THR A 284 30.34 -6.57 -17.17
N ARG A 285 31.31 -6.47 -16.28
CA ARG A 285 31.51 -7.40 -15.14
C ARG A 285 30.94 -6.87 -13.84
N LEU A 286 30.21 -5.76 -13.90
CA LEU A 286 29.67 -5.05 -12.73
C LEU A 286 30.77 -4.57 -11.75
N ASN A 287 31.95 -4.19 -12.26
CA ASN A 287 32.91 -3.42 -11.48
C ASN A 287 32.56 -1.94 -11.60
N MET A 288 32.45 -1.26 -10.47
CA MET A 288 32.13 0.18 -10.44
C MET A 288 33.30 0.99 -11.00
N ILE A 289 32.99 1.87 -11.95
CA ILE A 289 33.93 2.78 -12.63
C ILE A 289 33.85 4.16 -12.03
N ALA A 290 32.64 4.69 -11.87
CA ALA A 290 32.38 6.03 -11.39
C ALA A 290 31.07 6.10 -10.61
N SER A 291 31.00 7.05 -9.66
CA SER A 291 29.78 7.41 -8.94
C SER A 291 29.59 8.93 -9.02
N SER A 292 28.34 9.39 -9.11
CA SER A 292 27.99 10.81 -9.06
C SER A 292 28.20 11.41 -7.67
N GLU A 293 28.13 10.61 -6.61
CA GLU A 293 28.43 11.07 -5.26
C GLU A 293 29.94 11.01 -4.96
N ALA A 294 30.40 11.95 -4.13
CA ALA A 294 31.79 12.03 -3.70
C ALA A 294 32.20 10.94 -2.68
N SER A 295 31.33 9.96 -2.44
CA SER A 295 31.59 8.83 -1.54
C SER A 295 32.79 8.02 -2.03
N THR A 296 33.83 8.00 -1.24
CA THR A 296 35.17 7.50 -1.54
C THR A 296 35.32 5.98 -1.47
N SER A 297 34.25 5.22 -1.40
CA SER A 297 34.32 3.76 -1.32
C SER A 297 34.25 3.16 -2.71
N GLU A 298 35.38 2.69 -3.23
CA GLU A 298 35.46 1.83 -4.43
C GLU A 298 34.87 0.43 -4.19
N ALA A 299 34.28 0.18 -3.02
CA ALA A 299 33.67 -1.08 -2.69
C ALA A 299 32.32 -1.22 -3.41
N ASN A 300 32.09 -2.34 -4.05
CA ASN A 300 30.77 -2.70 -4.58
C ASN A 300 29.73 -2.58 -3.46
N HIS A 301 28.73 -1.77 -3.67
CA HIS A 301 27.64 -1.60 -2.70
C HIS A 301 26.67 -2.80 -2.69
N PHE A 302 26.88 -3.79 -3.53
CA PHE A 302 26.07 -4.99 -3.68
C PHE A 302 26.80 -6.23 -3.15
N ASP A 303 26.06 -7.10 -2.49
CA ASP A 303 26.57 -8.41 -2.14
C ASP A 303 26.66 -9.33 -3.38
N GLU A 304 27.30 -10.50 -3.25
CA GLU A 304 27.48 -11.45 -4.37
C GLU A 304 26.13 -11.93 -4.95
N ARG A 305 25.09 -12.06 -4.11
CA ARG A 305 23.76 -12.50 -4.55
C ARG A 305 23.03 -11.39 -5.29
N GLU A 306 23.09 -10.16 -4.78
CA GLU A 306 22.54 -8.99 -5.41
C GLU A 306 23.21 -8.74 -6.76
N THR A 307 24.53 -8.82 -6.82
CA THR A 307 25.32 -8.70 -8.06
C THR A 307 24.90 -9.74 -9.09
N ALA A 308 24.72 -11.01 -8.68
CA ALA A 308 24.27 -12.06 -9.59
C ALA A 308 22.84 -11.82 -10.11
N GLN A 309 21.93 -11.30 -9.27
CA GLN A 309 20.58 -10.97 -9.67
C GLN A 309 20.55 -9.79 -10.65
N ILE A 310 21.36 -8.75 -10.41
CA ILE A 310 21.51 -7.60 -11.30
C ILE A 310 22.10 -8.06 -12.64
N ALA A 311 23.16 -8.86 -12.64
CA ALA A 311 23.79 -9.39 -13.86
C ALA A 311 22.79 -10.15 -14.73
N HIS A 312 22.04 -11.08 -14.14
CA HIS A 312 21.02 -11.84 -14.85
C HIS A 312 19.88 -10.96 -15.42
N ALA A 313 19.51 -9.90 -14.69
CA ALA A 313 18.47 -8.98 -15.14
C ALA A 313 18.95 -8.12 -16.34
N ILE A 314 20.21 -7.66 -16.31
CA ILE A 314 20.84 -6.86 -17.37
C ILE A 314 21.09 -7.69 -18.64
N GLU A 315 21.40 -8.98 -18.52
CA GLU A 315 21.60 -9.86 -19.68
C GLU A 315 20.34 -9.95 -20.56
N ASN A 316 19.18 -9.91 -19.94
CA ASN A 316 17.90 -10.12 -20.65
C ASN A 316 17.27 -8.82 -21.18
N ASN A 317 17.67 -7.65 -20.67
CA ASN A 317 17.05 -6.38 -21.05
C ASN A 317 18.08 -5.25 -21.10
N THR A 318 17.95 -4.35 -22.06
CA THR A 318 18.80 -3.15 -22.21
C THR A 318 18.58 -2.16 -21.08
N GLY A 319 17.34 -2.00 -20.61
CA GLY A 319 16.97 -1.17 -19.50
C GLY A 319 15.89 -1.80 -18.63
N GLY A 320 15.89 -1.51 -17.34
CA GLY A 320 14.92 -2.08 -16.42
C GLY A 320 15.09 -1.66 -14.98
N GLY A 321 14.39 -2.36 -14.10
CA GLY A 321 14.49 -2.19 -12.65
C GLY A 321 14.23 -3.49 -11.92
N ILE A 322 14.90 -3.68 -10.80
CA ILE A 322 14.74 -4.83 -9.90
C ILE A 322 14.66 -4.35 -8.44
N ARG A 323 13.82 -5.03 -7.67
CA ARG A 323 13.74 -4.80 -6.23
C ARG A 323 14.67 -5.76 -5.49
N LEU A 324 15.61 -5.23 -4.72
CA LEU A 324 16.54 -5.96 -3.87
C LEU A 324 16.24 -5.62 -2.40
N GLY A 325 15.37 -6.40 -1.78
CA GLY A 325 14.94 -6.15 -0.40
C GLY A 325 14.23 -4.80 -0.24
N SER A 326 14.88 -3.84 0.46
CA SER A 326 14.37 -2.48 0.67
C SER A 326 14.90 -1.46 -0.34
N ARG A 327 15.74 -1.89 -1.29
CA ARG A 327 16.34 -1.05 -2.34
C ARG A 327 15.74 -1.37 -3.69
N PHE A 328 15.64 -0.35 -4.54
CA PHE A 328 15.37 -0.51 -5.98
C PHE A 328 16.63 -0.17 -6.75
N VAL A 329 16.94 -0.99 -7.73
CA VAL A 329 18.04 -0.77 -8.66
C VAL A 329 17.45 -0.68 -10.04
N SER A 330 17.58 0.49 -10.67
CA SER A 330 17.25 0.69 -12.07
C SER A 330 18.54 0.72 -12.87
N TRP A 331 18.51 0.22 -14.10
CA TRP A 331 19.67 0.20 -14.98
C TRP A 331 19.30 0.59 -16.41
N GLU A 332 20.32 1.13 -17.11
CA GLU A 332 20.27 1.39 -18.54
C GLU A 332 21.64 1.06 -19.15
N ARG A 333 21.65 0.34 -20.27
CA ARG A 333 22.88 0.01 -21.01
C ARG A 333 23.24 1.17 -21.92
N LEU A 334 24.52 1.48 -22.01
CA LEU A 334 25.04 2.50 -22.92
C LEU A 334 25.33 1.89 -24.30
N ASP A 335 25.09 2.67 -25.36
CA ASP A 335 25.30 2.21 -26.74
C ASP A 335 26.76 2.40 -27.19
N HIS A 336 27.42 3.43 -26.68
CA HIS A 336 28.80 3.81 -27.10
C HIS A 336 29.85 3.44 -26.06
N PHE A 337 29.45 2.72 -25.00
CA PHE A 337 30.34 2.25 -23.95
C PHE A 337 29.92 0.83 -23.54
N ASP A 338 30.91 -0.08 -23.41
CA ASP A 338 30.67 -1.46 -22.97
C ASP A 338 30.39 -1.49 -21.44
N GLY A 339 29.25 -0.94 -21.04
CA GLY A 339 28.88 -0.86 -19.64
C GLY A 339 27.43 -0.51 -19.40
N VAL A 340 27.09 -0.31 -18.13
CA VAL A 340 25.75 -0.01 -17.66
C VAL A 340 25.77 1.08 -16.62
N ILE A 341 24.82 1.97 -16.71
CA ILE A 341 24.56 2.93 -15.65
C ILE A 341 23.48 2.37 -14.73
N LEU A 342 23.74 2.39 -13.44
CA LEU A 342 22.82 1.99 -12.40
C LEU A 342 22.39 3.19 -11.58
N ARG A 343 21.14 3.16 -11.11
CA ARG A 343 20.65 4.04 -10.06
C ARG A 343 20.12 3.19 -8.92
N VAL A 344 20.68 3.42 -7.74
CA VAL A 344 20.25 2.78 -6.51
C VAL A 344 19.42 3.77 -5.71
N HIS A 345 18.21 3.41 -5.36
CA HIS A 345 17.37 4.24 -4.52
C HIS A 345 16.66 3.40 -3.47
N THR A 346 16.45 3.98 -2.30
CA THR A 346 15.77 3.36 -1.17
C THR A 346 14.34 3.87 -1.08
N LEU A 347 13.44 3.06 -0.51
CA LEU A 347 12.09 3.52 -0.16
C LEU A 347 12.10 4.76 0.74
N HIS A 348 13.15 4.92 1.56
CA HIS A 348 13.29 6.06 2.45
C HIS A 348 13.54 7.38 1.69
N GLU A 349 14.30 7.33 0.60
CA GLU A 349 14.49 8.47 -0.30
C GLU A 349 13.20 8.84 -1.02
N GLY A 350 12.43 7.83 -1.49
CA GLY A 350 11.11 8.04 -2.06
C GLY A 350 10.12 8.71 -1.09
N VAL A 351 10.25 8.45 0.21
CA VAL A 351 9.39 9.09 1.25
C VAL A 351 9.79 10.54 1.53
N LYS A 352 11.03 10.94 1.31
CA LYS A 352 11.48 12.34 1.50
C LYS A 352 11.17 13.24 0.30
N GLY A 353 11.00 12.68 -0.90
CA GLY A 353 10.64 13.40 -2.11
C GLY A 353 9.15 13.74 -2.22
N ASP A 354 8.77 14.36 -3.34
CA ASP A 354 7.40 14.81 -3.61
C ASP A 354 6.36 13.67 -3.53
N PHE A 355 6.72 12.47 -3.98
CA PHE A 355 5.84 11.29 -3.90
C PHE A 355 5.58 10.82 -2.46
N GLY A 356 6.57 10.98 -1.58
CA GLY A 356 6.42 10.66 -0.17
C GLY A 356 5.48 11.61 0.54
N SER A 357 5.55 12.91 0.23
CA SER A 357 4.63 13.91 0.77
C SER A 357 3.18 13.61 0.40
N ILE A 358 2.93 13.21 -0.86
CA ILE A 358 1.60 12.80 -1.35
C ILE A 358 1.11 11.54 -0.63
N SER A 359 1.99 10.55 -0.44
CA SER A 359 1.65 9.30 0.25
C SER A 359 1.29 9.53 1.73
N ILE A 360 2.02 10.42 2.42
CA ILE A 360 1.72 10.81 3.80
C ILE A 360 0.38 11.53 3.89
N VAL A 361 0.10 12.47 2.99
CA VAL A 361 -1.18 13.18 2.94
C VAL A 361 -2.32 12.20 2.69
N LEU A 362 -2.17 11.25 1.77
CA LEU A 362 -3.17 10.21 1.50
C LEU A 362 -3.43 9.32 2.73
N ALA A 363 -2.38 8.93 3.43
CA ALA A 363 -2.49 8.15 4.68
C ALA A 363 -3.21 8.94 5.79
N LEU A 364 -2.91 10.23 5.93
CA LEU A 364 -3.58 11.11 6.90
C LEU A 364 -5.06 11.31 6.55
N LEU A 365 -5.39 11.52 5.28
CA LEU A 365 -6.77 11.62 4.82
C LEU A 365 -7.54 10.32 5.07
N TRP A 366 -6.94 9.16 4.79
CA TRP A 366 -7.55 7.88 5.09
C TRP A 366 -7.76 7.66 6.60
N ALA A 367 -6.79 8.03 7.43
CA ALA A 367 -6.90 7.96 8.88
C ALA A 367 -8.02 8.88 9.41
N LEU A 368 -8.11 10.11 8.92
CA LEU A 368 -9.17 11.05 9.27
C LEU A 368 -10.55 10.52 8.85
N PHE A 369 -10.68 10.02 7.63
CA PHE A 369 -11.91 9.41 7.12
C PHE A 369 -12.33 8.21 7.98
N THR A 370 -11.39 7.35 8.32
CA THR A 370 -11.63 6.17 9.18
C THR A 370 -12.08 6.58 10.60
N ALA A 371 -11.46 7.61 11.16
CA ALA A 371 -11.87 8.16 12.46
C ALA A 371 -13.29 8.73 12.40
N MET A 372 -13.64 9.47 11.34
CA MET A 372 -14.99 10.00 11.14
C MET A 372 -16.02 8.90 10.97
N LEU A 373 -15.68 7.83 10.23
CA LEU A 373 -16.52 6.64 10.09
C LEU A 373 -16.76 5.96 11.45
N LEU A 374 -15.72 5.81 12.25
CA LEU A 374 -15.81 5.19 13.57
C LEU A 374 -16.72 6.01 14.51
N ILE A 375 -16.54 7.32 14.55
CA ILE A 375 -17.40 8.22 15.34
C ILE A 375 -18.85 8.11 14.86
N SER A 376 -19.09 8.18 13.56
CA SER A 376 -20.43 8.05 12.99
C SER A 376 -21.06 6.70 13.33
N TRP A 377 -20.30 5.61 13.24
CA TRP A 377 -20.77 4.29 13.65
C TRP A 377 -21.16 4.22 15.12
N LEU A 378 -20.34 4.79 16.03
CA LEU A 378 -20.64 4.83 17.47
C LEU A 378 -21.92 5.62 17.74
N VAL A 379 -22.09 6.77 17.11
CA VAL A 379 -23.29 7.62 17.26
C VAL A 379 -24.54 6.90 16.78
N ILE A 380 -24.50 6.34 15.56
CA ILE A 380 -25.64 5.62 14.98
C ILE A 380 -25.98 4.38 15.82
N ARG A 381 -24.99 3.62 16.25
CA ARG A 381 -25.19 2.45 17.12
C ARG A 381 -25.87 2.83 18.42
N ARG A 382 -25.45 3.94 19.07
CA ARG A 382 -26.06 4.44 20.29
C ARG A 382 -27.50 4.92 20.05
N MET A 383 -27.74 5.60 18.92
CA MET A 383 -29.07 6.07 18.54
C MET A 383 -30.05 4.91 18.30
N VAL A 384 -29.62 3.87 17.57
CA VAL A 384 -30.41 2.65 17.35
C VAL A 384 -30.73 1.96 18.66
N SER A 385 -29.76 1.80 19.58
CA SER A 385 -29.98 1.23 20.91
C SER A 385 -31.01 2.03 21.73
N ASN A 386 -30.90 3.35 21.72
CA ASN A 386 -31.85 4.22 22.44
C ASN A 386 -33.26 4.14 21.83
N MET A 387 -33.39 4.04 20.49
CA MET A 387 -34.69 3.84 19.87
C MET A 387 -35.39 2.56 20.32
N TYR A 388 -34.64 1.45 20.45
CA TYR A 388 -35.20 0.18 20.92
C TYR A 388 -35.70 0.29 22.38
N THR A 389 -34.91 0.90 23.26
CA THR A 389 -35.32 1.09 24.65
C THR A 389 -36.54 1.99 24.75
N LEU A 390 -36.61 3.05 23.97
CA LEU A 390 -37.76 3.94 23.93
C LEU A 390 -39.01 3.24 23.38
N GLN A 391 -38.87 2.49 22.27
CA GLN A 391 -39.99 1.72 21.70
C GLN A 391 -40.54 0.71 22.70
N HIS A 392 -39.68 -0.05 23.39
CA HIS A 392 -40.10 -0.97 24.45
C HIS A 392 -40.78 -0.26 25.59
N SER A 393 -40.28 0.89 26.02
CA SER A 393 -40.90 1.69 27.09
C SER A 393 -42.28 2.19 26.68
N LEU A 394 -42.43 2.71 25.45
CA LEU A 394 -43.72 3.18 24.94
C LEU A 394 -44.73 2.03 24.80
N GLN A 395 -44.32 0.86 24.30
CA GLN A 395 -45.19 -0.32 24.23
C GLN A 395 -45.62 -0.76 25.61
N TRP A 396 -44.69 -0.78 26.59
CA TRP A 396 -45.03 -1.15 27.96
C TRP A 396 -46.05 -0.18 28.58
N GLN A 397 -45.87 1.14 28.42
CA GLN A 397 -46.81 2.17 28.88
C GLN A 397 -48.17 2.11 28.21
N ALA A 398 -48.21 1.74 26.93
CA ALA A 398 -49.46 1.58 26.20
C ALA A 398 -50.32 0.41 26.73
N TRP A 399 -49.70 -0.59 27.37
CA TRP A 399 -50.39 -1.81 27.81
C TRP A 399 -50.56 -1.96 29.32
N HIS A 400 -49.80 -1.17 30.13
CA HIS A 400 -49.84 -1.32 31.57
C HIS A 400 -50.15 0.01 32.28
N ASP A 401 -50.81 -0.08 33.45
CA ASP A 401 -51.02 1.03 34.34
C ASP A 401 -49.68 1.37 35.05
N PRO A 402 -49.20 2.63 35.00
CA PRO A 402 -47.87 2.99 35.48
C PRO A 402 -47.77 2.86 37.03
N LEU A 403 -48.87 2.97 37.77
CA LEU A 403 -48.89 2.88 39.21
C LEU A 403 -48.89 1.43 39.71
N THR A 404 -49.77 0.61 39.14
CA THR A 404 -50.04 -0.76 39.60
C THR A 404 -49.23 -1.81 38.84
N ARG A 405 -48.69 -1.48 37.68
CA ARG A 405 -48.00 -2.40 36.76
C ARG A 405 -48.86 -3.54 36.21
N LEU A 406 -50.16 -3.58 36.52
CA LEU A 406 -51.13 -4.44 35.90
C LEU A 406 -51.50 -3.92 34.49
N HIS A 407 -52.25 -4.67 33.72
CA HIS A 407 -52.78 -4.15 32.46
C HIS A 407 -53.62 -2.90 32.74
N ASN A 408 -53.52 -1.91 31.84
CA ASN A 408 -54.47 -0.82 31.85
C ASN A 408 -55.84 -1.30 31.28
N ARG A 409 -56.87 -0.47 31.42
CA ARG A 409 -58.23 -0.84 30.97
C ARG A 409 -58.29 -1.30 29.53
N GLY A 410 -57.64 -0.57 28.60
CA GLY A 410 -57.63 -0.91 27.15
C GLY A 410 -57.01 -2.29 26.89
N ALA A 411 -55.82 -2.50 27.44
CA ALA A 411 -55.09 -3.77 27.28
C ALA A 411 -55.81 -4.97 27.91
N LEU A 412 -56.39 -4.76 29.09
CA LEU A 412 -57.21 -5.79 29.73
C LEU A 412 -58.40 -6.22 28.87
N PHE A 413 -59.15 -5.22 28.35
CA PHE A 413 -60.33 -5.48 27.54
C PHE A 413 -60.01 -6.22 26.22
N GLU A 414 -58.97 -5.78 25.53
CA GLU A 414 -58.50 -6.49 24.33
C GLU A 414 -58.08 -7.92 24.64
N ARG A 415 -57.31 -8.11 25.70
CA ARG A 415 -56.80 -9.41 26.11
C ARG A 415 -57.95 -10.35 26.58
N ALA A 416 -58.91 -9.80 27.33
CA ALA A 416 -60.07 -10.50 27.83
C ALA A 416 -60.96 -11.00 26.65
N LYS A 417 -61.25 -10.12 25.69
CA LYS A 417 -62.03 -10.52 24.50
C LYS A 417 -61.34 -11.62 23.71
N ALA A 418 -60.03 -11.55 23.49
CA ALA A 418 -59.27 -12.57 22.81
C ALA A 418 -59.33 -13.93 23.58
N LEU A 419 -59.13 -13.90 24.89
CA LEU A 419 -59.18 -15.09 25.74
C LEU A 419 -60.59 -15.71 25.80
N ALA A 420 -61.64 -14.86 25.89
CA ALA A 420 -63.02 -15.28 25.84
C ALA A 420 -63.37 -16.03 24.55
N GLY A 421 -62.93 -15.47 23.37
CA GLY A 421 -63.09 -16.14 22.07
C GLY A 421 -62.34 -17.48 21.99
N GLN A 422 -61.15 -17.57 22.56
CA GLN A 422 -60.38 -18.83 22.61
C GLN A 422 -61.07 -19.87 23.48
N CYS A 423 -61.56 -19.48 24.67
CA CYS A 423 -62.30 -20.38 25.55
C CYS A 423 -63.61 -20.83 24.93
N GLN A 424 -64.35 -19.98 24.25
CA GLN A 424 -65.55 -20.31 23.50
C GLN A 424 -65.28 -21.35 22.44
N ALA A 425 -64.26 -21.15 21.60
CA ALA A 425 -63.88 -22.07 20.54
C ALA A 425 -63.47 -23.47 21.05
N GLN A 426 -62.94 -23.53 22.26
CA GLN A 426 -62.51 -24.78 22.93
C GLN A 426 -63.53 -25.34 23.93
N SER A 427 -64.70 -24.69 24.07
CA SER A 427 -65.72 -25.03 25.06
C SER A 427 -65.18 -25.08 26.48
N LEU A 428 -64.18 -24.27 26.78
CA LEU A 428 -63.59 -24.12 28.12
C LEU A 428 -64.36 -23.07 28.93
N PRO A 429 -64.41 -23.20 30.27
CA PRO A 429 -64.98 -22.16 31.13
C PRO A 429 -64.18 -20.85 31.03
N PHE A 430 -64.86 -19.74 31.25
CA PHE A 430 -64.28 -18.42 31.27
C PHE A 430 -64.96 -17.58 32.33
N SER A 431 -64.20 -17.12 33.32
CA SER A 431 -64.72 -16.35 34.44
C SER A 431 -64.10 -14.97 34.56
N VAL A 432 -64.86 -14.04 35.09
CA VAL A 432 -64.45 -12.64 35.32
C VAL A 432 -64.69 -12.33 36.79
N VAL A 433 -63.70 -11.67 37.43
CA VAL A 433 -63.80 -11.18 38.81
C VAL A 433 -63.60 -9.65 38.76
N GLN A 434 -64.64 -8.93 39.18
CA GLN A 434 -64.56 -7.47 39.40
C GLN A 434 -64.23 -7.22 40.85
N ILE A 435 -63.27 -6.34 41.13
CA ILE A 435 -62.73 -6.08 42.45
C ILE A 435 -62.73 -4.58 42.69
N ASP A 436 -63.11 -4.17 43.88
CA ASP A 436 -63.08 -2.78 44.31
C ASP A 436 -62.55 -2.72 45.77
N LEU A 437 -61.61 -1.76 45.99
CA LEU A 437 -61.07 -1.54 47.35
C LEU A 437 -62.03 -0.77 48.25
N ASP A 438 -62.42 -1.39 49.37
CA ASP A 438 -63.39 -0.83 50.25
C ASP A 438 -62.89 0.45 50.89
N ASN A 439 -63.76 1.49 50.95
CA ASN A 439 -63.52 2.75 51.55
C ASN A 439 -62.27 3.50 51.12
N PHE A 440 -61.78 3.24 49.85
CA PHE A 440 -60.52 3.82 49.34
C PHE A 440 -60.51 5.36 49.32
N LYS A 441 -61.67 5.97 49.04
CA LYS A 441 -61.82 7.43 49.12
C LYS A 441 -61.49 7.95 50.52
N SER A 442 -61.96 7.30 51.59
CA SER A 442 -61.66 7.66 52.96
C SER A 442 -60.18 7.58 53.33
N ILE A 443 -59.46 6.60 52.68
CA ILE A 443 -58.02 6.50 52.84
C ILE A 443 -57.31 7.71 52.17
N ASN A 444 -57.72 8.13 51.00
CA ASN A 444 -57.18 9.31 50.33
C ASN A 444 -57.46 10.59 51.13
N ASP A 445 -58.69 10.75 51.61
CA ASP A 445 -59.10 11.95 52.38
C ASP A 445 -58.33 12.07 53.67
N ARG A 446 -58.06 10.93 54.39
CA ARG A 446 -57.39 10.92 55.67
C ARG A 446 -55.86 10.92 55.61
N PHE A 447 -55.25 10.24 54.61
CA PHE A 447 -53.82 10.02 54.59
C PHE A 447 -53.14 10.63 53.38
N GLY A 448 -53.92 11.21 52.44
CA GLY A 448 -53.46 11.83 51.20
C GLY A 448 -53.28 10.86 50.04
N HIS A 449 -53.26 11.40 48.80
CA HIS A 449 -53.17 10.60 47.55
C HIS A 449 -51.92 9.70 47.46
N GLN A 450 -50.80 10.14 48.08
CA GLN A 450 -49.60 9.28 48.10
C GLN A 450 -49.79 7.97 48.88
N ALA A 451 -50.62 8.03 49.93
CA ALA A 451 -51.02 6.84 50.73
C ALA A 451 -51.93 5.93 49.87
N GLY A 452 -52.90 6.54 49.18
CA GLY A 452 -53.75 5.81 48.21
C GLY A 452 -52.99 5.13 47.13
N ASP A 453 -52.00 5.81 46.54
CA ASP A 453 -51.14 5.21 45.51
C ASP A 453 -50.36 3.99 46.00
N LYS A 454 -49.84 4.03 47.25
CA LYS A 454 -49.23 2.86 47.91
C LYS A 454 -50.22 1.72 48.12
N VAL A 455 -51.45 2.05 48.54
CA VAL A 455 -52.53 1.06 48.71
C VAL A 455 -52.86 0.38 47.36
N LEU A 456 -53.02 1.15 46.29
CA LEU A 456 -53.29 0.63 44.97
C LEU A 456 -52.15 -0.28 44.44
N SER A 457 -50.91 0.18 44.58
CA SER A 457 -49.74 -0.63 44.16
C SER A 457 -49.61 -1.91 44.97
N HIS A 458 -49.90 -1.85 46.30
CA HIS A 458 -49.85 -3.02 47.17
C HIS A 458 -50.96 -4.02 46.82
N ALA A 459 -52.23 -3.55 46.69
CA ALA A 459 -53.35 -4.37 46.28
C ALA A 459 -53.10 -5.07 44.95
N ALA A 460 -52.59 -4.34 43.95
CA ALA A 460 -52.20 -4.87 42.67
C ALA A 460 -51.15 -5.99 42.78
N GLY A 461 -50.12 -5.80 43.62
CA GLY A 461 -49.13 -6.84 43.90
C GLY A 461 -49.73 -8.11 44.54
N LEU A 462 -50.68 -7.93 45.46
CA LEU A 462 -51.39 -9.05 46.10
C LEU A 462 -52.28 -9.79 45.09
N ILE A 463 -53.01 -9.05 44.23
CA ILE A 463 -53.82 -9.61 43.15
C ILE A 463 -52.92 -10.43 42.22
N ALA A 464 -51.84 -9.82 41.68
CA ALA A 464 -50.95 -10.51 40.78
C ALA A 464 -50.33 -11.77 41.39
N SER A 465 -49.95 -11.73 42.68
CA SER A 465 -49.37 -12.87 43.39
C SER A 465 -50.36 -14.05 43.60
N ALA A 466 -51.66 -13.78 43.49
CA ALA A 466 -52.72 -14.77 43.66
C ALA A 466 -53.10 -15.45 42.34
N LEU A 467 -52.56 -14.98 41.20
CA LEU A 467 -52.95 -15.44 39.88
C LEU A 467 -51.93 -16.40 39.28
N ARG A 468 -52.39 -17.23 38.33
CA ARG A 468 -51.58 -18.15 37.53
C ARG A 468 -51.02 -17.40 36.31
N LYS A 469 -50.07 -17.99 35.63
CA LYS A 469 -49.42 -17.42 34.44
C LYS A 469 -50.40 -17.04 33.32
N ASN A 470 -51.52 -17.78 33.19
CA ASN A 470 -52.49 -17.57 32.11
C ASN A 470 -53.62 -16.62 32.54
N ASP A 471 -53.76 -16.33 33.81
CA ASP A 471 -54.73 -15.37 34.32
C ASP A 471 -54.27 -13.93 34.00
N VAL A 472 -55.23 -13.06 33.75
CA VAL A 472 -54.92 -11.66 33.37
C VAL A 472 -55.61 -10.73 34.37
N ALA A 473 -54.84 -9.77 34.91
CA ALA A 473 -55.38 -8.73 35.78
C ALA A 473 -55.12 -7.35 35.21
N GLY A 474 -56.03 -6.42 35.39
CA GLY A 474 -55.91 -5.05 34.98
C GLY A 474 -56.60 -4.08 35.97
N ARG A 475 -56.16 -2.82 35.94
CA ARG A 475 -56.84 -1.71 36.62
C ARG A 475 -57.82 -1.08 35.67
N VAL A 476 -59.12 -1.10 36.01
CA VAL A 476 -60.21 -0.62 35.13
C VAL A 476 -60.69 0.80 35.48
N GLY A 477 -60.49 1.22 36.74
CA GLY A 477 -60.91 2.51 37.27
C GLY A 477 -59.98 2.99 38.35
N GLY A 478 -60.40 3.98 39.12
CA GLY A 478 -59.62 4.56 40.21
C GLY A 478 -59.13 3.53 41.23
N GLU A 479 -60.04 2.83 41.90
CA GLU A 479 -59.81 1.79 42.89
C GLU A 479 -60.30 0.40 42.43
N GLU A 480 -60.65 0.28 41.15
CA GLU A 480 -61.28 -0.89 40.57
C GLU A 480 -60.26 -1.71 39.78
N PHE A 481 -60.28 -3.03 40.01
CA PHE A 481 -59.49 -4.02 39.30
C PHE A 481 -60.39 -5.07 38.70
N CYS A 482 -59.99 -5.64 37.60
CA CYS A 482 -60.67 -6.77 36.98
C CYS A 482 -59.69 -7.88 36.72
N VAL A 483 -60.09 -9.10 37.03
CA VAL A 483 -59.32 -10.33 36.77
C VAL A 483 -60.10 -11.21 35.85
N VAL A 484 -59.37 -11.75 34.85
CA VAL A 484 -59.91 -12.68 33.86
C VAL A 484 -59.25 -14.03 34.03
N LEU A 485 -60.07 -15.07 34.14
CA LEU A 485 -59.66 -16.41 34.49
C LEU A 485 -60.06 -17.39 33.36
N PRO A 486 -59.21 -17.56 32.33
CA PRO A 486 -59.50 -18.50 31.23
C PRO A 486 -59.35 -19.96 31.69
N GLY A 487 -60.28 -20.83 31.30
CA GLY A 487 -60.29 -22.25 31.64
C GLY A 487 -60.76 -22.54 33.10
N ILE A 488 -61.32 -21.55 33.77
CA ILE A 488 -61.75 -21.66 35.16
C ILE A 488 -63.27 -21.44 35.29
N GLY A 489 -63.98 -22.40 35.88
CA GLY A 489 -65.43 -22.34 36.13
C GLY A 489 -65.76 -21.51 37.38
N LEU A 490 -67.09 -21.31 37.63
CA LEU A 490 -67.62 -20.42 38.67
C LEU A 490 -67.09 -20.74 40.07
N GLU A 491 -67.15 -21.99 40.50
CA GLU A 491 -66.69 -22.36 41.86
C GLU A 491 -65.21 -22.19 42.08
N GLU A 492 -64.39 -22.50 41.04
CA GLU A 492 -62.95 -22.26 41.11
C GLU A 492 -62.63 -20.77 41.06
N ALA A 493 -63.37 -19.98 40.27
CA ALA A 493 -63.23 -18.53 40.19
C ALA A 493 -63.58 -17.85 41.52
N ARG A 494 -64.61 -18.34 42.17
CA ARG A 494 -64.96 -17.96 43.57
C ARG A 494 -63.78 -18.23 44.52
N ALA A 495 -63.15 -19.40 44.44
CA ALA A 495 -62.02 -19.75 45.29
C ALA A 495 -60.82 -18.84 45.03
N VAL A 496 -60.58 -18.43 43.75
CA VAL A 496 -59.54 -17.45 43.39
C VAL A 496 -59.87 -16.07 43.97
N ALA A 497 -61.12 -15.62 43.81
CA ALA A 497 -61.57 -14.32 44.36
C ALA A 497 -61.45 -14.28 45.89
N GLU A 498 -61.87 -15.34 46.56
CA GLU A 498 -61.73 -15.43 48.03
C GLU A 498 -60.25 -15.43 48.50
N ARG A 499 -59.38 -16.11 47.71
CA ARG A 499 -57.93 -16.07 47.96
C ARG A 499 -57.36 -14.66 47.80
N ILE A 500 -57.78 -13.91 46.80
CA ILE A 500 -57.38 -12.52 46.60
C ILE A 500 -57.90 -11.67 47.73
N ARG A 501 -59.20 -11.77 48.06
CA ARG A 501 -59.83 -11.02 49.18
C ARG A 501 -59.11 -11.27 50.49
N SER A 502 -58.90 -12.52 50.86
CA SER A 502 -58.20 -12.90 52.07
C SER A 502 -56.77 -12.39 52.16
N ARG A 503 -56.06 -12.40 51.04
CA ARG A 503 -54.70 -11.82 50.96
C ARG A 503 -54.72 -10.31 51.19
N ILE A 504 -55.68 -9.59 50.61
CA ILE A 504 -55.81 -8.15 50.78
C ILE A 504 -56.16 -7.83 52.23
N ASP A 505 -57.12 -8.56 52.77
CA ASP A 505 -57.61 -8.31 54.19
C ASP A 505 -56.57 -8.70 55.26
N SER A 506 -55.71 -9.71 54.99
CA SER A 506 -54.75 -10.20 55.98
C SER A 506 -53.43 -9.42 56.00
N LYS A 507 -53.13 -8.57 55.05
CA LYS A 507 -51.86 -7.87 54.94
C LYS A 507 -51.98 -6.40 55.31
N GLU A 508 -51.09 -5.96 56.18
CA GLU A 508 -50.97 -4.55 56.54
C GLU A 508 -50.04 -3.78 55.61
N ILE A 509 -50.38 -2.59 55.27
CA ILE A 509 -49.62 -1.70 54.37
C ILE A 509 -49.03 -0.55 55.16
N LEU A 510 -47.73 -0.35 55.08
CA LEU A 510 -47.05 0.78 55.63
C LEU A 510 -47.23 2.03 54.77
N VAL A 511 -48.12 2.94 55.15
CA VAL A 511 -48.41 4.14 54.34
C VAL A 511 -47.54 5.35 54.72
N LYS A 512 -47.18 5.48 56.04
CA LYS A 512 -46.25 6.48 56.60
C LYS A 512 -45.22 5.79 57.49
N LYS A 513 -44.15 6.50 57.92
CA LYS A 513 -43.00 5.93 58.67
C LYS A 513 -43.39 5.05 59.88
N SER A 514 -44.58 5.22 60.45
CA SER A 514 -45.06 4.47 61.64
C SER A 514 -46.54 4.12 61.54
N THR A 515 -47.17 4.28 60.37
CA THR A 515 -48.63 4.05 60.25
C THR A 515 -48.87 2.91 59.25
N THR A 516 -49.45 1.85 59.79
CA THR A 516 -49.95 0.72 58.96
C THR A 516 -51.45 0.85 58.78
N LEU A 517 -51.95 0.44 57.63
CA LEU A 517 -53.36 0.32 57.29
C LEU A 517 -53.69 -1.10 56.92
N ARG A 518 -54.84 -1.54 57.35
CA ARG A 518 -55.48 -2.76 56.85
C ARG A 518 -56.56 -2.34 55.89
N ILE A 519 -56.58 -2.97 54.68
CA ILE A 519 -57.58 -2.70 53.66
C ILE A 519 -58.37 -3.96 53.39
N SER A 520 -59.58 -3.79 52.89
CA SER A 520 -60.39 -4.88 52.41
C SER A 520 -60.86 -4.61 50.98
N ALA A 521 -61.35 -5.60 50.31
CA ALA A 521 -61.90 -5.49 48.98
C ALA A 521 -63.20 -6.29 48.84
N SER A 522 -64.14 -5.69 48.16
CA SER A 522 -65.38 -6.40 47.72
C SER A 522 -65.23 -6.92 46.33
N MET A 523 -65.82 -8.06 46.04
CA MET A 523 -65.66 -8.74 44.74
C MET A 523 -66.96 -9.34 44.24
N GLY A 524 -67.14 -9.25 42.92
CA GLY A 524 -68.19 -9.95 42.21
C GLY A 524 -67.60 -10.90 41.19
N VAL A 525 -68.14 -12.10 41.04
CA VAL A 525 -67.63 -13.12 40.14
C VAL A 525 -68.75 -13.52 39.16
N SER A 526 -68.40 -13.64 37.89
CA SER A 526 -69.28 -14.16 36.84
C SER A 526 -68.57 -15.25 36.02
N CYS A 527 -69.37 -16.14 35.41
CA CYS A 527 -68.84 -17.17 34.56
C CYS A 527 -69.65 -17.33 33.27
N ALA A 528 -68.98 -17.50 32.15
CA ALA A 528 -69.61 -17.70 30.85
C ALA A 528 -70.58 -18.88 30.79
N GLN A 529 -70.31 -19.95 31.56
CA GLN A 529 -71.15 -21.14 31.60
C GLN A 529 -72.50 -20.94 32.24
N GLU A 530 -72.69 -19.91 33.09
CA GLU A 530 -73.99 -19.65 33.77
C GLU A 530 -75.10 -19.35 32.76
N LYS A 531 -74.78 -18.65 31.67
CA LYS A 531 -75.73 -18.25 30.62
C LYS A 531 -75.32 -18.67 29.20
N GLY A 532 -74.24 -19.43 29.07
CA GLY A 532 -73.66 -19.80 27.76
C GLY A 532 -73.12 -18.62 26.95
N ASN A 533 -72.77 -17.53 27.59
CA ASN A 533 -72.36 -16.30 26.95
C ASN A 533 -70.91 -15.97 27.29
N TYR A 534 -70.08 -15.81 26.23
CA TYR A 534 -68.65 -15.48 26.30
C TYR A 534 -68.35 -13.99 26.00
N ASP A 535 -69.39 -13.14 25.95
CA ASP A 535 -69.14 -11.70 25.81
C ASP A 535 -68.54 -11.14 27.12
N PHE A 536 -67.29 -10.73 27.02
CA PHE A 536 -66.54 -10.21 28.16
C PHE A 536 -67.23 -9.01 28.82
N GLU A 537 -67.77 -8.06 28.05
CA GLU A 537 -68.41 -6.86 28.58
C GLU A 537 -69.69 -7.20 29.36
N GLN A 538 -70.46 -8.17 28.89
CA GLN A 538 -71.63 -8.66 29.63
C GLN A 538 -71.25 -9.44 30.87
N LEU A 539 -70.22 -10.28 30.82
CA LEU A 539 -69.69 -10.96 32.01
C LEU A 539 -69.15 -9.98 33.05
N GLN A 540 -68.43 -8.92 32.61
CA GLN A 540 -67.96 -7.87 33.49
C GLN A 540 -69.14 -7.12 34.16
N SER A 541 -70.19 -6.81 33.39
CA SER A 541 -71.38 -6.16 33.94
C SER A 541 -72.06 -7.04 35.01
N ILE A 542 -72.20 -8.36 34.80
CA ILE A 542 -72.73 -9.30 35.78
C ILE A 542 -71.83 -9.35 37.04
N ALA A 543 -70.52 -9.38 36.85
CA ALA A 543 -69.58 -9.33 37.96
C ALA A 543 -69.64 -7.99 38.72
N ASP A 544 -69.87 -6.88 38.04
CA ASP A 544 -70.04 -5.56 38.66
C ASP A 544 -71.35 -5.46 39.45
N ASP A 545 -72.49 -5.99 38.93
CA ASP A 545 -73.74 -6.10 39.71
C ASP A 545 -73.53 -6.90 40.99
N ARG A 546 -72.80 -8.00 40.94
CA ARG A 546 -72.44 -8.83 42.08
C ARG A 546 -71.48 -8.12 43.07
N LEU A 547 -70.57 -7.36 42.56
CA LEU A 547 -69.71 -6.50 43.36
C LEU A 547 -70.53 -5.44 44.14
N TYR A 548 -71.49 -4.85 43.45
CA TYR A 548 -72.39 -3.91 44.10
C TYR A 548 -73.19 -4.56 45.26
N LEU A 549 -73.67 -5.80 45.05
CA LEU A 549 -74.28 -6.59 46.12
C LEU A 549 -73.31 -6.88 47.28
N ALA A 550 -72.05 -7.19 47.00
CA ALA A 550 -71.02 -7.39 48.00
C ALA A 550 -70.82 -6.14 48.87
N LYS A 551 -70.81 -4.95 48.26
CA LYS A 551 -70.71 -3.67 48.94
C LYS A 551 -71.92 -3.42 49.83
N GLN A 552 -73.17 -3.72 49.40
CA GLN A 552 -74.40 -3.55 50.17
C GLN A 552 -74.48 -4.50 51.38
N ARG A 553 -73.98 -5.73 51.23
CA ARG A 553 -74.03 -6.77 52.27
C ARG A 553 -72.97 -6.58 53.38
N GLY A 554 -72.27 -5.49 53.44
CA GLY A 554 -71.31 -5.16 54.53
C GLY A 554 -69.86 -5.17 54.08
N ARG A 555 -69.57 -5.23 52.74
CA ARG A 555 -68.22 -5.22 52.17
C ARG A 555 -67.35 -6.44 52.52
N ASN A 556 -66.06 -6.41 52.14
CA ASN A 556 -65.08 -7.43 52.48
C ASN A 556 -65.58 -8.88 52.19
N GLN A 557 -66.21 -9.13 51.07
CA GLN A 557 -66.81 -10.42 50.69
C GLN A 557 -66.83 -10.61 49.18
N VAL A 558 -67.06 -11.87 48.79
CA VAL A 558 -67.20 -12.29 47.38
C VAL A 558 -68.63 -12.70 47.12
N VAL A 559 -69.28 -12.16 46.09
CA VAL A 559 -70.60 -12.57 45.60
C VAL A 559 -70.45 -13.18 44.23
N TRP A 560 -71.04 -14.37 44.06
CA TRP A 560 -70.89 -15.17 42.79
C TRP A 560 -72.26 -15.70 42.28
N ASP A 561 -73.32 -15.51 43.01
CA ASP A 561 -74.67 -15.90 42.63
C ASP A 561 -75.70 -14.79 42.88
N ASP A 562 -76.87 -14.90 42.27
CA ASP A 562 -77.95 -13.93 42.35
C ASP A 562 -79.04 -14.38 43.38
N HIS A 563 -78.83 -15.49 44.13
CA HIS A 563 -79.85 -16.16 44.92
C HIS A 563 -80.32 -15.47 46.20
N ASP A 564 -80.04 -14.16 46.36
CA ASP A 564 -80.57 -13.38 47.44
C ASP A 564 -81.03 -11.94 47.04
N ARG A 565 -81.79 -11.89 45.92
CA ARG A 565 -82.61 -10.72 45.67
C ARG A 565 -83.94 -10.86 46.42
N LYS A 566 -84.00 -10.54 47.73
CA LYS A 566 -85.20 -10.18 48.43
C LYS A 566 -85.00 -8.82 49.13
#